data_f793e4f46bcab66d4604b574efc2b42f
#
_entry.id   f793e4f46bcab66d4604b574efc2b42f
#
_cell.length_a   1.000
_cell.length_b   1.000
_cell.length_c   1.000
_cell.angle_alpha   90.00
_cell.angle_beta   90.00
_cell.angle_gamma   90.00
#
_symmetry.space_group_name_H-M   'P 1'
#
loop_
_entity.id
_entity.type
_entity.pdbx_description
1 polymer ?
#
loop_
_entity_poly.entity_id
_entity_poly.type
_entity_poly.pdbx_seq_one_letter_code
_entity_poly.pdbx_strand_id
1 'polypeptide(L)'
;MLFRSDGSAYAKCKEMFAAQGGDTRVLDDYSLFEKPAASYELLAEEDGYIVANDAEKIGSASVLLGAGRQKKGDPLDFAAGITLHKKRGDYVHKGESLATFYGAADKFDAAAAEYRSGLVYGPEKPEEAPLVYALVTKDGVERY
;
A
#
# COMPACT_ATOMS: atom_id res chain seq x y z
N MET A 1 -23.92 8.69 -1.64
CA MET A 1 -23.44 7.98 -2.85
C MET A 1 -23.86 6.52 -2.73
N LEU A 2 -24.85 6.10 -3.52
CA LEU A 2 -25.59 4.84 -3.36
C LEU A 2 -24.87 3.63 -3.99
N PHE A 3 -24.10 3.83 -5.06
CA PHE A 3 -23.48 2.73 -5.85
C PHE A 3 -22.64 1.73 -5.07
N ARG A 4 -22.07 2.16 -3.93
CA ARG A 4 -21.26 1.30 -3.07
C ARG A 4 -22.12 0.42 -2.16
N SER A 5 -23.31 0.92 -1.79
CA SER A 5 -24.17 0.28 -0.79
C SER A 5 -25.17 -0.67 -1.40
N ASP A 6 -25.57 -0.47 -2.67
CA ASP A 6 -26.56 -1.28 -3.39
C ASP A 6 -25.94 -2.41 -4.24
N GLY A 7 -24.59 -2.49 -4.29
CA GLY A 7 -23.86 -3.47 -5.08
C GLY A 7 -23.74 -3.17 -6.58
N SER A 8 -24.32 -2.08 -7.08
CA SER A 8 -24.28 -1.73 -8.51
C SER A 8 -22.87 -1.47 -9.02
N ALA A 9 -22.01 -0.83 -8.21
CA ALA A 9 -20.60 -0.61 -8.56
C ALA A 9 -19.83 -1.94 -8.69
N TYR A 10 -20.11 -2.90 -7.82
CA TYR A 10 -19.49 -4.22 -7.88
C TYR A 10 -19.94 -5.01 -9.11
N ALA A 11 -21.24 -4.98 -9.43
CA ALA A 11 -21.76 -5.59 -10.65
C ALA A 11 -21.12 -4.99 -11.91
N LYS A 12 -20.97 -3.66 -11.96
CA LYS A 12 -20.29 -2.97 -13.07
C LYS A 12 -18.81 -3.32 -13.16
N CYS A 13 -18.13 -3.48 -12.03
CA CYS A 13 -16.74 -3.97 -11.98
C CYS A 13 -16.63 -5.36 -12.62
N LYS A 14 -17.49 -6.31 -12.25
CA LYS A 14 -17.52 -7.65 -12.85
C LYS A 14 -17.73 -7.61 -14.37
N GLU A 15 -18.71 -6.82 -14.83
CA GLU A 15 -18.99 -6.63 -16.25
C GLU A 15 -17.75 -6.12 -17.00
N MET A 16 -17.06 -5.12 -16.44
CA MET A 16 -15.85 -4.55 -17.03
C MET A 16 -14.71 -5.57 -17.11
N PHE A 17 -14.45 -6.34 -16.06
CA PHE A 17 -13.42 -7.39 -16.07
C PHE A 17 -13.75 -8.50 -17.04
N ALA A 18 -15.01 -8.95 -17.10
CA ALA A 18 -15.46 -9.96 -18.05
C ALA A 18 -15.29 -9.50 -19.50
N ALA A 19 -15.64 -8.24 -19.81
CA ALA A 19 -15.48 -7.65 -21.13
C ALA A 19 -14.00 -7.58 -21.59
N GLN A 20 -13.06 -7.53 -20.64
CA GLN A 20 -11.61 -7.57 -20.90
C GLN A 20 -11.04 -8.99 -20.92
N GLY A 21 -11.87 -10.04 -20.81
CA GLY A 21 -11.42 -11.43 -20.79
C GLY A 21 -10.88 -11.90 -19.44
N GLY A 22 -11.10 -11.15 -18.36
CA GLY A 22 -10.68 -11.52 -17.01
C GLY A 22 -11.57 -12.58 -16.38
N ASP A 23 -10.99 -13.39 -15.49
CA ASP A 23 -11.73 -14.35 -14.68
C ASP A 23 -12.40 -13.64 -13.50
N THR A 24 -13.70 -13.41 -13.60
CA THR A 24 -14.46 -12.68 -12.56
C THR A 24 -14.73 -13.49 -11.29
N ARG A 25 -14.45 -14.80 -11.27
CA ARG A 25 -14.62 -15.65 -10.07
C ARG A 25 -13.73 -15.18 -8.93
N VAL A 26 -12.55 -14.63 -9.25
CA VAL A 26 -11.62 -14.08 -8.25
C VAL A 26 -12.21 -12.91 -7.45
N LEU A 27 -13.23 -12.24 -7.96
CA LEU A 27 -13.90 -11.15 -7.25
C LEU A 27 -14.85 -11.66 -6.16
N ASP A 28 -15.33 -12.88 -6.28
CA ASP A 28 -16.18 -13.54 -5.28
C ASP A 28 -15.38 -14.44 -4.33
N ASP A 29 -14.26 -14.98 -4.82
CA ASP A 29 -13.39 -15.89 -4.08
C ASP A 29 -11.91 -15.49 -4.25
N TYR A 30 -11.40 -14.75 -3.28
CA TYR A 30 -10.00 -14.28 -3.27
C TYR A 30 -8.98 -15.41 -3.09
N SER A 31 -9.41 -16.63 -2.70
CA SER A 31 -8.51 -17.79 -2.63
C SER A 31 -8.00 -18.25 -3.99
N LEU A 32 -8.66 -17.81 -5.08
CA LEU A 32 -8.28 -18.08 -6.47
C LEU A 32 -7.11 -17.20 -6.95
N PHE A 33 -6.76 -16.12 -6.23
CA PHE A 33 -5.56 -15.37 -6.54
C PHE A 33 -4.29 -16.18 -6.22
N GLU A 34 -3.26 -15.95 -7.01
CA GLU A 34 -1.93 -16.48 -6.73
C GLU A 34 -1.47 -16.03 -5.33
N LYS A 35 -0.88 -16.97 -4.58
CA LYS A 35 -0.37 -16.68 -3.24
C LYS A 35 1.11 -16.31 -3.31
N PRO A 36 1.57 -15.36 -2.47
CA PRO A 36 2.98 -15.01 -2.39
C PRO A 36 3.82 -16.21 -1.94
N ALA A 37 5.05 -16.29 -2.43
CA ALA A 37 5.97 -17.36 -2.07
C ALA A 37 6.33 -17.37 -0.57
N ALA A 38 6.42 -16.16 0.03
CA ALA A 38 6.68 -15.98 1.45
C ALA A 38 6.07 -14.64 1.94
N SER A 39 6.06 -14.46 3.27
CA SER A 39 5.73 -13.19 3.92
C SER A 39 6.77 -12.84 4.98
N TYR A 40 6.93 -11.55 5.24
CA TYR A 40 7.87 -11.00 6.22
C TYR A 40 7.22 -9.85 6.97
N GLU A 41 7.26 -9.90 8.31
CA GLU A 41 6.78 -8.81 9.18
C GLU A 41 7.89 -7.79 9.40
N LEU A 42 7.67 -6.57 8.91
CA LEU A 42 8.54 -5.44 9.21
C LEU A 42 8.17 -4.87 10.57
N LEU A 43 9.09 -5.00 11.54
CA LEU A 43 8.86 -4.57 12.92
C LEU A 43 9.45 -3.20 13.19
N ALA A 44 8.83 -2.46 14.11
CA ALA A 44 9.34 -1.19 14.64
C ALA A 44 10.65 -1.42 15.41
N GLU A 45 11.64 -0.54 15.19
CA GLU A 45 12.95 -0.63 15.81
C GLU A 45 13.02 0.09 17.15
N GLU A 46 12.11 1.04 17.38
CA GLU A 46 12.01 1.84 18.61
C GLU A 46 10.56 2.21 18.93
N ASP A 47 10.32 2.73 20.13
CA ASP A 47 9.03 3.29 20.54
C ASP A 47 8.89 4.72 20.01
N GLY A 48 7.69 5.11 19.58
CA GLY A 48 7.45 6.51 19.17
C GLY A 48 6.28 6.67 18.22
N TYR A 49 6.00 7.90 17.86
CA TYR A 49 5.07 8.22 16.79
C TYR A 49 5.76 8.11 15.43
N ILE A 50 5.07 7.57 14.44
CA ILE A 50 5.51 7.67 13.05
C ILE A 50 5.26 9.11 12.59
N VAL A 51 6.30 9.93 12.52
CA VAL A 51 6.21 11.33 12.11
C VAL A 51 6.34 11.52 10.60
N ALA A 52 7.03 10.59 9.93
CA ALA A 52 7.06 10.51 8.47
C ALA A 52 7.06 9.05 8.01
N ASN A 53 6.38 8.80 6.90
CA ASN A 53 6.38 7.53 6.19
C ASN A 53 6.27 7.85 4.69
N ASP A 54 7.42 7.89 4.02
CA ASP A 54 7.54 8.35 2.65
C ASP A 54 6.91 7.34 1.67
N ALA A 55 5.86 7.77 0.97
CA ALA A 55 5.12 6.93 0.03
C ALA A 55 5.99 6.52 -1.19
N GLU A 56 6.96 7.35 -1.61
CA GLU A 56 7.90 7.01 -2.69
C GLU A 56 8.79 5.84 -2.27
N LYS A 57 9.30 5.86 -1.03
CA LYS A 57 10.11 4.78 -0.47
C LYS A 57 9.33 3.48 -0.31
N ILE A 58 8.08 3.57 0.14
CA ILE A 58 7.17 2.41 0.20
C ILE A 58 6.93 1.84 -1.20
N GLY A 59 6.68 2.70 -2.19
CA GLY A 59 6.50 2.30 -3.59
C GLY A 59 7.76 1.62 -4.14
N SER A 60 8.94 2.18 -3.89
CA SER A 60 10.23 1.59 -4.27
C SER A 60 10.48 0.24 -3.62
N ALA A 61 10.16 0.10 -2.32
CA ALA A 61 10.22 -1.20 -1.62
C ALA A 61 9.29 -2.24 -2.27
N SER A 62 8.09 -1.86 -2.67
CA SER A 62 7.16 -2.74 -3.38
C SER A 62 7.71 -3.20 -4.74
N VAL A 63 8.40 -2.31 -5.48
CA VAL A 63 9.09 -2.68 -6.73
C VAL A 63 10.21 -3.69 -6.47
N LEU A 64 10.99 -3.50 -5.40
CA LEU A 64 12.05 -4.45 -5.00
C LEU A 64 11.49 -5.84 -4.67
N LEU A 65 10.30 -5.93 -4.08
CA LEU A 65 9.62 -7.21 -3.83
C LEU A 65 9.20 -7.92 -5.13
N GLY A 66 9.05 -7.19 -6.23
CA GLY A 66 8.66 -7.73 -7.53
C GLY A 66 7.29 -7.26 -8.02
N ALA A 67 6.56 -6.44 -7.26
CA ALA A 67 5.27 -5.87 -7.67
C ALA A 67 5.38 -4.85 -8.82
N GLY A 68 6.59 -4.37 -9.10
CA GLY A 68 6.92 -3.44 -10.17
C GLY A 68 8.16 -3.86 -10.96
N ARG A 69 8.38 -3.21 -12.10
CA ARG A 69 9.56 -3.44 -12.95
C ARG A 69 10.66 -2.45 -12.61
N GLN A 70 11.86 -2.95 -12.34
CA GLN A 70 13.06 -2.11 -12.19
C GLN A 70 13.64 -1.71 -13.56
N LYS A 71 13.47 -2.56 -14.58
CA LYS A 71 13.87 -2.30 -15.98
C LYS A 71 12.83 -2.87 -16.95
N LYS A 72 12.88 -2.35 -18.17
CA LYS A 72 12.00 -2.84 -19.24
C LYS A 72 12.23 -4.34 -19.49
N GLY A 73 11.15 -5.12 -19.42
CA GLY A 73 11.17 -6.56 -19.65
C GLY A 73 11.24 -7.41 -18.39
N ASP A 74 11.45 -6.83 -17.20
CA ASP A 74 11.38 -7.58 -15.95
C ASP A 74 10.00 -8.22 -15.77
N PRO A 75 9.92 -9.45 -15.26
CA PRO A 75 8.65 -10.08 -14.91
C PRO A 75 8.00 -9.35 -13.74
N LEU A 76 6.67 -9.38 -13.67
CA LEU A 76 5.91 -8.94 -12.51
C LEU A 76 5.50 -10.15 -11.69
N ASP A 77 5.66 -10.03 -10.37
CA ASP A 77 5.07 -10.94 -9.40
C ASP A 77 3.77 -10.29 -8.90
N PHE A 78 2.63 -10.78 -9.37
CA PHE A 78 1.31 -10.24 -9.01
C PHE A 78 0.87 -10.57 -7.60
N ALA A 79 1.57 -11.48 -6.91
CA ALA A 79 1.35 -11.80 -5.51
C ALA A 79 2.26 -11.00 -4.57
N ALA A 80 3.28 -10.29 -5.11
CA ALA A 80 4.15 -9.43 -4.33
C ALA A 80 3.49 -8.12 -3.95
N GLY A 81 3.82 -7.58 -2.77
CA GLY A 81 3.30 -6.30 -2.31
C GLY A 81 3.55 -6.04 -0.83
N ILE A 82 2.94 -4.98 -0.33
CA ILE A 82 3.06 -4.53 1.07
C ILE A 82 1.68 -4.22 1.62
N THR A 83 1.34 -4.81 2.77
CA THR A 83 0.20 -4.37 3.60
C THR A 83 0.71 -3.48 4.72
N LEU A 84 0.25 -2.24 4.77
CA LEU A 84 0.60 -1.29 5.84
C LEU A 84 -0.31 -1.51 7.05
N HIS A 85 0.27 -1.67 8.24
CA HIS A 85 -0.45 -1.76 9.51
C HIS A 85 -0.41 -0.44 10.27
N LYS A 86 0.62 0.36 10.03
CA LYS A 86 0.86 1.64 10.69
C LYS A 86 1.11 2.75 9.67
N LYS A 87 0.67 3.95 10.02
CA LYS A 87 0.74 5.15 9.18
C LYS A 87 1.31 6.33 9.95
N ARG A 88 1.61 7.43 9.27
CA ARG A 88 1.96 8.70 9.91
C ARG A 88 0.90 9.09 10.94
N GLY A 89 1.34 9.40 12.15
CA GLY A 89 0.50 9.76 13.29
C GLY A 89 0.18 8.62 14.24
N ASP A 90 0.45 7.36 13.87
CA ASP A 90 0.30 6.23 14.78
C ASP A 90 1.47 6.15 15.75
N TYR A 91 1.17 5.79 17.01
CA TYR A 91 2.18 5.40 17.98
C TYR A 91 2.50 3.92 17.81
N VAL A 92 3.77 3.56 17.94
CA VAL A 92 4.23 2.17 17.86
C VAL A 92 5.17 1.85 19.01
N HIS A 93 5.15 0.59 19.43
CA HIS A 93 6.12 0.02 20.33
C HIS A 93 7.19 -0.76 19.59
N LYS A 94 8.41 -0.74 20.09
CA LYS A 94 9.50 -1.57 19.56
C LYS A 94 9.06 -3.02 19.44
N GLY A 95 9.25 -3.60 18.25
CA GLY A 95 8.82 -4.97 17.92
C GLY A 95 7.37 -5.08 17.45
N GLU A 96 6.60 -3.98 17.41
CA GLU A 96 5.25 -3.97 16.82
C GLU A 96 5.33 -3.98 15.29
N SER A 97 4.40 -4.70 14.63
CA SER A 97 4.36 -4.80 13.17
C SER A 97 3.96 -3.48 12.53
N LEU A 98 4.82 -2.98 11.64
CA LEU A 98 4.59 -1.79 10.81
C LEU A 98 3.91 -2.14 9.50
N ALA A 99 4.33 -3.25 8.90
CA ALA A 99 3.86 -3.72 7.61
C ALA A 99 4.15 -5.21 7.43
N THR A 100 3.35 -5.87 6.59
CA THR A 100 3.66 -7.21 6.08
C THR A 100 4.09 -7.11 4.62
N PHE A 101 5.26 -7.66 4.30
CA PHE A 101 5.78 -7.80 2.95
C PHE A 101 5.42 -9.16 2.39
N TYR A 102 5.12 -9.21 1.11
CA TYR A 102 4.81 -10.43 0.36
C TYR A 102 5.71 -10.53 -0.87
N GLY A 103 6.26 -11.71 -1.14
CA GLY A 103 7.14 -11.96 -2.29
C GLY A 103 8.13 -13.08 -2.04
N ALA A 104 9.23 -13.10 -2.80
CA ALA A 104 10.32 -14.04 -2.60
C ALA A 104 11.19 -13.62 -1.40
N ALA A 105 11.59 -14.59 -0.56
CA ALA A 105 12.28 -14.34 0.71
C ALA A 105 13.62 -13.60 0.57
N ASP A 106 14.33 -13.82 -0.53
CA ASP A 106 15.63 -13.19 -0.84
C ASP A 106 15.53 -11.69 -1.13
N LYS A 107 14.31 -11.16 -1.31
CA LYS A 107 14.04 -9.75 -1.60
C LYS A 107 13.71 -8.92 -0.35
N PHE A 108 13.40 -9.57 0.77
CA PHE A 108 12.88 -8.87 1.95
C PHE A 108 13.87 -7.89 2.57
N ASP A 109 15.15 -8.24 2.65
CA ASP A 109 16.16 -7.37 3.27
C ASP A 109 16.32 -6.06 2.51
N ALA A 110 16.40 -6.11 1.18
CA ALA A 110 16.52 -4.92 0.34
C ALA A 110 15.26 -4.05 0.41
N ALA A 111 14.08 -4.67 0.37
CA ALA A 111 12.81 -3.95 0.49
C ALA A 111 12.64 -3.32 1.89
N ALA A 112 13.05 -4.03 2.95
CA ALA A 112 13.00 -3.52 4.32
C ALA A 112 13.93 -2.30 4.51
N ALA A 113 15.14 -2.36 3.96
CA ALA A 113 16.08 -1.24 4.01
C ALA A 113 15.51 -0.01 3.28
N GLU A 114 14.92 -0.20 2.10
CA GLU A 114 14.30 0.89 1.34
C GLU A 114 13.10 1.48 2.08
N TYR A 115 12.20 0.67 2.63
CA TYR A 115 11.07 1.13 3.43
C TYR A 115 11.53 1.96 4.63
N ARG A 116 12.52 1.43 5.40
CA ARG A 116 13.07 2.12 6.58
C ARG A 116 13.72 3.44 6.25
N SER A 117 14.29 3.60 5.05
CA SER A 117 14.91 4.86 4.62
C SER A 117 13.90 6.02 4.54
N GLY A 118 12.61 5.73 4.40
CA GLY A 118 11.52 6.71 4.38
C GLY A 118 10.73 6.82 5.69
N LEU A 119 11.13 6.07 6.74
CA LEU A 119 10.44 6.03 8.02
C LEU A 119 11.16 6.90 9.05
N VAL A 120 10.41 7.76 9.74
CA VAL A 120 10.95 8.61 10.81
C VAL A 120 10.07 8.48 12.04
N TYR A 121 10.70 8.21 13.19
CA TYR A 121 10.05 8.22 14.48
C TYR A 121 10.25 9.55 15.20
N GLY A 122 9.33 9.90 16.08
CA GLY A 122 9.42 11.08 16.92
C GLY A 122 8.67 10.92 18.25
N PRO A 123 8.99 11.76 19.26
CA PRO A 123 8.37 11.68 20.58
C PRO A 123 6.95 12.21 20.62
N GLU A 124 6.56 13.05 19.67
CA GLU A 124 5.27 13.73 19.64
C GLU A 124 4.46 13.36 18.41
N LYS A 125 3.13 13.31 18.57
CA LYS A 125 2.21 13.06 17.46
C LYS A 125 2.30 14.25 16.46
N PRO A 126 2.56 13.96 15.15
CA PRO A 126 2.59 15.03 14.15
C PRO A 126 1.19 15.62 13.94
N GLU A 127 1.13 16.89 13.55
CA GLU A 127 -0.13 17.54 13.17
C GLU A 127 -0.82 16.76 12.03
N GLU A 128 -2.14 16.68 12.13
CA GLU A 128 -2.95 16.05 11.08
C GLU A 128 -2.97 16.96 9.84
N ALA A 129 -2.57 16.39 8.70
CA ALA A 129 -2.71 17.10 7.45
C ALA A 129 -4.18 17.13 7.00
N PRO A 130 -4.67 18.23 6.44
CA PRO A 130 -6.03 18.28 5.91
C PRO A 130 -6.20 17.27 4.77
N LEU A 131 -7.36 16.59 4.72
CA LEU A 131 -7.69 15.66 3.63
C LEU A 131 -7.89 16.38 2.29
N VAL A 132 -8.35 17.63 2.35
CA VAL A 132 -8.56 18.49 1.18
C VAL A 132 -7.74 19.75 1.36
N TYR A 133 -6.75 19.97 0.52
CA TYR A 133 -5.89 21.14 0.56
C TYR A 133 -6.45 22.34 -0.19
N ALA A 134 -7.20 22.07 -1.26
CA ALA A 134 -7.82 23.13 -2.06
C ALA A 134 -8.94 22.58 -2.94
N LEU A 135 -9.91 23.44 -3.23
CA LEU A 135 -10.92 23.27 -4.26
C LEU A 135 -10.56 24.15 -5.45
N VAL A 136 -10.33 23.54 -6.61
CA VAL A 136 -10.05 24.24 -7.85
C VAL A 136 -11.29 24.20 -8.74
N THR A 137 -11.82 25.38 -9.08
CA THR A 137 -12.97 25.54 -9.97
C THR A 137 -12.62 26.49 -11.12
N LYS A 138 -13.53 26.65 -12.07
CA LYS A 138 -13.38 27.67 -13.14
C LYS A 138 -13.29 29.10 -12.61
N ASP A 139 -13.79 29.35 -11.39
CA ASP A 139 -13.87 30.69 -10.79
C ASP A 139 -12.66 30.99 -9.87
N GLY A 140 -11.80 30.01 -9.62
CA GLY A 140 -10.57 30.20 -8.82
C GLY A 140 -10.16 29.01 -7.97
N VAL A 141 -9.25 29.27 -7.02
CA VAL A 141 -8.71 28.31 -6.07
C VAL A 141 -9.06 28.73 -4.65
N GLU A 142 -9.83 27.91 -3.95
CA GLU A 142 -10.12 28.03 -2.52
C GLU A 142 -9.20 27.04 -1.76
N ARG A 143 -8.41 27.53 -0.79
CA ARG A 143 -7.50 26.71 0.04
C ARG A 143 -8.09 26.54 1.44
N TYR A 144 -7.92 25.33 2.01
CA TYR A 144 -8.36 24.96 3.35
C TYR A 144 -7.19 24.83 4.32
#